data_4511b92daf8474c463d4fa20418ce0e2
#
_entry.id   4511b92daf8474c463d4fa20418ce0e2
#
_cell.length_a   1.000
_cell.length_b   1.000
_cell.length_c   1.000
_cell.angle_alpha   90.00
_cell.angle_beta   90.00
_cell.angle_gamma   90.00
#
_symmetry.space_group_name_H-M   'P 1'
#
loop_
_entity.id
_entity.type
_entity.pdbx_description
1 polymer ?
#
loop_
_entity_poly.entity_id
_entity_poly.type
_entity_poly.pdbx_seq_one_letter_code
_entity_poly.pdbx_strand_id
1 'polypeptide(L)'
;MEKCSGIDAVRNFWEQVWQSPQNYDAIDDLIVEDFVFISGGRRIEGREAFKKWAEDFSAAIGNFDSEIVDSFENRDGSRVAATFTITGTNNGAFGTEPDGSPIELTGIAISAVRDDGMLLSNQVERSAFEVYKRLTAR
;
A
#
# COMPACT_ATOMS: atom_id res chain seq x y z
N MET A 1 -13.33 -18.10 -20.24
CA MET A 1 -13.27 -17.28 -19.02
C MET A 1 -12.37 -16.09 -19.28
N GLU A 2 -12.87 -14.91 -19.02
CA GLU A 2 -12.09 -13.71 -19.23
C GLU A 2 -11.02 -13.59 -18.16
N LYS A 3 -9.86 -13.12 -18.57
CA LYS A 3 -8.76 -12.81 -17.67
C LYS A 3 -9.10 -11.53 -16.90
N CYS A 4 -8.88 -11.53 -15.58
CA CYS A 4 -9.01 -10.30 -14.80
C CYS A 4 -7.99 -9.27 -15.24
N SER A 5 -8.41 -8.02 -15.38
CA SER A 5 -7.50 -6.91 -15.64
C SER A 5 -6.59 -6.71 -14.43
N GLY A 6 -5.29 -6.62 -14.66
CA GLY A 6 -4.33 -6.34 -13.58
C GLY A 6 -4.62 -5.02 -12.90
N ILE A 7 -4.95 -3.99 -13.68
CA ILE A 7 -5.31 -2.67 -13.14
C ILE A 7 -6.55 -2.78 -12.25
N ASP A 8 -7.57 -3.50 -12.70
CA ASP A 8 -8.79 -3.65 -11.91
C ASP A 8 -8.54 -4.39 -10.60
N ALA A 9 -7.68 -5.41 -10.61
CA ALA A 9 -7.32 -6.14 -9.41
C ALA A 9 -6.61 -5.22 -8.40
N VAL A 10 -5.67 -4.40 -8.86
CA VAL A 10 -4.93 -3.47 -8.01
C VAL A 10 -5.84 -2.38 -7.47
N ARG A 11 -6.72 -1.82 -8.32
CA ARG A 11 -7.67 -0.80 -7.88
C ARG A 11 -8.64 -1.35 -6.83
N ASN A 12 -9.14 -2.56 -7.04
CA ASN A 12 -10.02 -3.21 -6.06
C ASN A 12 -9.31 -3.42 -4.73
N PHE A 13 -8.05 -3.87 -4.77
CA PHE A 13 -7.23 -4.01 -3.57
C PHE A 13 -7.10 -2.67 -2.84
N TRP A 14 -6.80 -1.60 -3.56
CA TRP A 14 -6.66 -0.27 -2.98
C TRP A 14 -7.95 0.22 -2.35
N GLU A 15 -9.05 0.07 -3.06
CA GLU A 15 -10.37 0.52 -2.58
C GLU A 15 -10.81 -0.21 -1.32
N GLN A 16 -10.51 -1.50 -1.19
CA GLN A 16 -10.92 -2.25 -0.02
C GLN A 16 -9.96 -2.14 1.15
N VAL A 17 -8.66 -2.11 0.88
CA VAL A 17 -7.65 -2.20 1.95
C VAL A 17 -7.14 -0.83 2.37
N TRP A 18 -6.82 0.04 1.42
CA TRP A 18 -6.12 1.29 1.73
C TRP A 18 -7.00 2.53 1.79
N GLN A 19 -8.12 2.55 1.06
CA GLN A 19 -9.05 3.68 1.14
C GLN A 19 -9.91 3.58 2.40
N SER A 20 -10.26 4.74 2.95
CA SER A 20 -11.13 4.80 4.12
C SER A 20 -12.59 4.50 3.72
N PRO A 21 -13.32 3.65 4.46
CA PRO A 21 -12.87 2.88 5.64
C PRO A 21 -12.06 1.64 5.23
N GLN A 22 -10.91 1.44 5.84
CA GLN A 22 -10.04 0.31 5.54
C GLN A 22 -10.68 -1.00 5.97
N ASN A 23 -10.47 -2.04 5.17
CA ASN A 23 -10.91 -3.39 5.48
C ASN A 23 -9.74 -4.36 5.31
N TYR A 24 -8.97 -4.56 6.39
CA TYR A 24 -7.78 -5.42 6.33
C TYR A 24 -8.13 -6.90 6.20
N ASP A 25 -9.35 -7.30 6.58
CA ASP A 25 -9.79 -8.68 6.40
C ASP A 25 -9.94 -9.04 4.91
N ALA A 26 -10.18 -8.05 4.05
CA ALA A 26 -10.24 -8.28 2.61
C ALA A 26 -8.91 -8.79 2.04
N ILE A 27 -7.81 -8.55 2.72
CA ILE A 27 -6.49 -9.03 2.32
C ILE A 27 -6.51 -10.54 2.12
N ASP A 28 -7.23 -11.26 2.96
CA ASP A 28 -7.29 -12.73 2.90
C ASP A 28 -7.85 -13.25 1.57
N ASP A 29 -8.68 -12.45 0.90
CA ASP A 29 -9.32 -12.82 -0.37
C ASP A 29 -8.63 -12.22 -1.59
N LEU A 30 -7.70 -11.29 -1.39
CA LEU A 30 -7.14 -10.49 -2.48
C LEU A 30 -5.68 -10.79 -2.78
N ILE A 31 -4.93 -11.33 -1.81
CA ILE A 31 -3.52 -11.67 -2.01
C ILE A 31 -3.28 -13.14 -1.66
N VAL A 32 -2.26 -13.73 -2.30
CA VAL A 32 -1.92 -15.13 -2.07
C VAL A 32 -1.28 -15.34 -0.71
N GLU A 33 -1.31 -16.59 -0.22
CA GLU A 33 -0.78 -16.91 1.10
C GLU A 33 0.73 -16.63 1.22
N ASP A 34 1.49 -16.86 0.16
CA ASP A 34 2.94 -16.64 0.11
C ASP A 34 3.30 -15.27 -0.49
N PHE A 35 2.43 -14.30 -0.34
CA PHE A 35 2.62 -12.92 -0.83
C PHE A 35 3.94 -12.33 -0.33
N VAL A 36 4.60 -11.54 -1.18
CA VAL A 36 5.83 -10.86 -0.83
C VAL A 36 5.66 -9.36 -0.98
N PHE A 37 6.00 -8.63 0.07
CA PHE A 37 5.98 -7.17 0.09
C PHE A 37 7.41 -6.66 0.28
N ILE A 38 7.83 -5.73 -0.57
CA ILE A 38 9.18 -5.15 -0.51
C ILE A 38 9.03 -3.63 -0.44
N SER A 39 9.67 -3.01 0.54
CA SER A 39 9.66 -1.56 0.68
C SER A 39 10.88 -1.10 1.46
N GLY A 40 11.56 -0.05 0.96
CA GLY A 40 12.73 0.48 1.63
C GLY A 40 13.86 -0.52 1.80
N GLY A 41 13.99 -1.45 0.86
CA GLY A 41 14.98 -2.53 0.93
C GLY A 41 14.62 -3.65 1.90
N ARG A 42 13.47 -3.57 2.55
CA ARG A 42 13.00 -4.58 3.50
C ARG A 42 12.00 -5.52 2.82
N ARG A 43 12.15 -6.81 3.08
CA ARG A 43 11.26 -7.84 2.51
C ARG A 43 10.40 -8.45 3.61
N ILE A 44 9.09 -8.47 3.39
CA ILE A 44 8.12 -9.10 4.29
C ILE A 44 7.47 -10.25 3.52
N GLU A 45 7.57 -11.46 4.03
CA GLU A 45 7.06 -12.65 3.38
C GLU A 45 5.83 -13.19 4.11
N GLY A 46 4.81 -13.52 3.32
CA GLY A 46 3.58 -14.13 3.82
C GLY A 46 2.45 -13.12 4.01
N ARG A 47 1.25 -13.60 3.72
CA ARG A 47 0.02 -12.80 3.79
C ARG A 47 -0.24 -12.26 5.20
N GLU A 48 -0.08 -13.11 6.21
CA GLU A 48 -0.34 -12.70 7.60
C GLU A 48 0.65 -11.64 8.08
N ALA A 49 1.92 -11.79 7.71
CA ALA A 49 2.94 -10.79 8.06
C ALA A 49 2.66 -9.45 7.37
N PHE A 50 2.23 -9.49 6.11
CA PHE A 50 1.85 -8.27 5.40
C PHE A 50 0.63 -7.61 6.04
N LYS A 51 -0.38 -8.39 6.39
CA LYS A 51 -1.60 -7.87 7.02
C LYS A 51 -1.27 -7.14 8.32
N LYS A 52 -0.42 -7.75 9.16
CA LYS A 52 0.01 -7.11 10.41
C LYS A 52 0.78 -5.82 10.13
N TRP A 53 1.68 -5.86 9.16
CA TRP A 53 2.43 -4.66 8.78
C TRP A 53 1.48 -3.55 8.31
N ALA A 54 0.50 -3.89 7.49
CA ALA A 54 -0.46 -2.91 6.98
C ALA A 54 -1.28 -2.27 8.10
N GLU A 55 -1.74 -3.07 9.05
CA GLU A 55 -2.48 -2.57 10.21
C GLU A 55 -1.60 -1.63 11.06
N ASP A 56 -0.36 -2.03 11.33
CA ASP A 56 0.56 -1.22 12.13
C ASP A 56 0.94 0.08 11.44
N PHE A 57 1.21 0.01 10.13
CA PHE A 57 1.57 1.18 9.35
C PHE A 57 0.44 2.22 9.33
N SER A 58 -0.78 1.76 9.05
CA SER A 58 -1.92 2.68 8.98
C SER A 58 -2.33 3.20 10.35
N ALA A 59 -2.10 2.42 11.42
CA ALA A 59 -2.41 2.89 12.78
C ALA A 59 -1.53 4.07 13.20
N ALA A 60 -0.33 4.20 12.62
CA ALA A 60 0.58 5.31 12.90
C ALA A 60 0.19 6.61 12.19
N ILE A 61 -0.81 6.55 11.32
CA ILE A 61 -1.31 7.72 10.58
C ILE A 61 -2.81 7.84 10.85
N GLY A 62 -3.18 8.83 11.65
CA GLY A 62 -4.59 9.06 11.99
C GLY A 62 -5.38 9.47 10.75
N ASN A 63 -6.64 9.06 10.69
CA ASN A 63 -7.52 9.33 9.54
C ASN A 63 -6.88 8.90 8.21
N PHE A 64 -6.21 7.76 8.23
CA PHE A 64 -5.48 7.24 7.07
C PHE A 64 -6.41 7.11 5.86
N ASP A 65 -5.97 7.65 4.74
CA ASP A 65 -6.62 7.45 3.45
C ASP A 65 -5.55 7.40 2.36
N SER A 66 -5.84 6.67 1.30
CA SER A 66 -4.89 6.54 0.19
C SER A 66 -5.65 6.44 -1.12
N GLU A 67 -5.13 7.12 -2.13
CA GLU A 67 -5.74 7.13 -3.46
C GLU A 67 -4.69 6.81 -4.52
N ILE A 68 -5.11 6.04 -5.53
CA ILE A 68 -4.31 5.85 -6.73
C ILE A 68 -4.46 7.10 -7.60
N VAL A 69 -3.34 7.69 -7.99
CA VAL A 69 -3.30 8.88 -8.85
C VAL A 69 -3.25 8.46 -10.31
N ASP A 70 -2.42 7.48 -10.64
CA ASP A 70 -2.22 6.99 -12.00
C ASP A 70 -1.86 5.52 -11.95
N SER A 71 -2.20 4.77 -12.98
CA SER A 71 -1.88 3.35 -13.05
C SER A 71 -1.79 2.90 -14.49
N PHE A 72 -0.90 1.94 -14.74
CA PHE A 72 -0.78 1.31 -16.05
C PHE A 72 -0.26 -0.12 -15.86
N GLU A 73 -0.47 -0.94 -16.88
CA GLU A 73 -0.07 -2.34 -16.82
C GLU A 73 0.79 -2.73 -18.02
N ASN A 74 1.55 -3.83 -17.88
CA ASN A 74 2.28 -4.39 -18.99
C ASN A 74 1.31 -5.10 -19.96
N ARG A 75 1.87 -5.62 -21.06
CA ARG A 75 1.07 -6.14 -22.17
C ARG A 75 0.02 -7.18 -21.75
N ASP A 76 0.34 -8.08 -20.84
CA ASP A 76 -0.57 -9.17 -20.42
C ASP A 76 -1.27 -8.90 -19.10
N GLY A 77 -1.06 -7.73 -18.48
CA GLY A 77 -1.69 -7.37 -17.22
C GLY A 77 -1.13 -8.09 -16.00
N SER A 78 -0.01 -8.79 -16.14
CA SER A 78 0.61 -9.50 -15.01
C SER A 78 1.42 -8.58 -14.09
N ARG A 79 1.72 -7.37 -14.52
CA ARG A 79 2.42 -6.35 -13.74
C ARG A 79 1.71 -5.03 -13.86
N VAL A 80 1.50 -4.39 -12.72
CA VAL A 80 0.81 -3.09 -12.67
C VAL A 80 1.68 -2.11 -11.90
N ALA A 81 1.88 -0.93 -12.46
CA ALA A 81 2.51 0.18 -11.75
C ALA A 81 1.43 1.19 -11.40
N ALA A 82 1.50 1.72 -10.19
CA ALA A 82 0.55 2.73 -9.72
C ALA A 82 1.28 3.77 -8.90
N THR A 83 0.95 5.04 -9.14
CA THR A 83 1.36 6.11 -8.23
C THR A 83 0.20 6.38 -7.28
N PHE A 84 0.50 6.73 -6.04
CA PHE A 84 -0.53 6.93 -5.03
C PHE A 84 -0.13 8.02 -4.05
N THR A 85 -1.14 8.50 -3.32
CA THR A 85 -0.95 9.42 -2.20
C THR A 85 -1.51 8.77 -0.93
N ILE A 86 -0.94 9.15 0.21
CA ILE A 86 -1.46 8.82 1.53
C ILE A 86 -1.61 10.13 2.29
N THR A 87 -2.76 10.33 2.91
CA THR A 87 -3.02 11.50 3.73
C THR A 87 -3.49 11.10 5.12
N GLY A 88 -3.28 11.97 6.08
CA GLY A 88 -3.72 11.76 7.45
C GLY A 88 -2.99 12.67 8.41
N THR A 89 -2.93 12.25 9.67
CA THR A 89 -2.28 13.02 10.73
C THR A 89 -1.28 12.13 11.47
N ASN A 90 -0.25 12.75 12.04
CA ASN A 90 0.83 12.01 12.67
C ASN A 90 0.41 11.42 14.02
N ASN A 91 0.32 10.09 14.07
CA ASN A 91 0.07 9.33 15.27
C ASN A 91 1.28 8.43 15.59
N GLY A 92 2.47 8.96 15.40
CA GLY A 92 3.72 8.24 15.64
C GLY A 92 4.36 7.64 14.38
N ALA A 93 4.04 8.18 13.21
CA ALA A 93 4.59 7.68 11.95
C ALA A 93 6.12 7.75 11.96
N PHE A 94 6.76 6.68 11.46
CA PHE A 94 8.23 6.59 11.34
C PHE A 94 8.97 6.76 12.66
N GLY A 95 8.33 6.38 13.78
CA GLY A 95 8.95 6.50 15.11
C GLY A 95 9.00 7.93 15.64
N THR A 96 8.23 8.84 15.07
CA THR A 96 8.18 10.23 15.52
C THR A 96 7.15 10.41 16.64
N GLU A 97 7.17 11.58 17.29
CA GLU A 97 6.17 11.92 18.31
C GLU A 97 4.78 12.04 17.69
N PRO A 98 3.73 11.48 18.31
CA PRO A 98 2.37 11.55 17.78
C PRO A 98 1.74 12.93 18.00
N ASP A 99 2.20 13.93 17.25
CA ASP A 99 1.87 15.33 17.44
C ASP A 99 0.67 15.79 16.62
N GLY A 100 0.02 14.92 15.85
CA GLY A 100 -1.14 15.25 15.04
C GLY A 100 -0.84 16.11 13.80
N SER A 101 0.43 16.30 13.45
CA SER A 101 0.81 17.08 12.27
C SER A 101 0.25 16.46 11.00
N PRO A 102 -0.13 17.27 9.99
CA PRO A 102 -0.60 16.72 8.72
C PRO A 102 0.48 15.89 8.04
N ILE A 103 0.06 14.77 7.47
CA ILE A 103 0.92 13.90 6.66
C ILE A 103 0.38 13.86 5.24
N GLU A 104 1.27 14.08 4.28
CA GLU A 104 1.01 13.86 2.87
C GLU A 104 2.21 13.07 2.31
N LEU A 105 1.96 11.83 1.94
CA LEU A 105 2.98 10.89 1.51
C LEU A 105 2.67 10.49 0.07
N THR A 106 3.69 10.41 -0.76
CA THR A 106 3.54 9.92 -2.12
C THR A 106 4.31 8.62 -2.29
N GLY A 107 3.92 7.83 -3.28
CA GLY A 107 4.63 6.59 -3.54
C GLY A 107 4.34 6.01 -4.91
N ILE A 108 5.12 4.99 -5.23
CA ILE A 108 4.98 4.20 -6.44
C ILE A 108 4.98 2.73 -6.02
N ALA A 109 4.01 1.98 -6.52
CA ALA A 109 3.87 0.56 -6.24
C ALA A 109 3.92 -0.22 -7.55
N ILE A 110 4.64 -1.34 -7.55
CA ILE A 110 4.62 -2.29 -8.66
C ILE A 110 4.09 -3.60 -8.11
N SER A 111 2.99 -4.09 -8.67
CA SER A 111 2.32 -5.30 -8.23
C SER A 111 2.42 -6.39 -9.29
N ALA A 112 2.68 -7.63 -8.87
CA ALA A 112 2.53 -8.79 -9.73
C ALA A 112 1.15 -9.38 -9.47
N VAL A 113 0.42 -9.68 -10.56
CA VAL A 113 -0.98 -10.10 -10.51
C VAL A 113 -1.13 -11.43 -11.22
N ARG A 114 -1.80 -12.38 -10.57
CA ARG A 114 -2.10 -13.68 -11.14
C ARG A 114 -3.31 -13.58 -12.07
N ASP A 115 -3.48 -14.55 -12.96
CA ASP A 115 -4.55 -14.52 -13.96
C ASP A 115 -5.96 -14.41 -13.35
N ASP A 116 -6.14 -14.91 -12.13
CA ASP A 116 -7.44 -14.82 -11.43
C ASP A 116 -7.61 -13.51 -10.63
N GLY A 117 -6.66 -12.60 -10.72
CA GLY A 117 -6.72 -11.32 -10.01
C GLY A 117 -6.11 -11.31 -8.63
N MET A 118 -5.61 -12.44 -8.14
CA MET A 118 -4.92 -12.45 -6.85
C MET A 118 -3.55 -11.78 -6.97
N LEU A 119 -3.20 -10.94 -6.01
CA LEU A 119 -1.89 -10.29 -6.00
C LEU A 119 -0.83 -11.23 -5.46
N LEU A 120 0.29 -11.32 -6.17
CA LEU A 120 1.41 -12.20 -5.84
C LEU A 120 2.49 -11.46 -5.05
N SER A 121 2.71 -10.21 -5.36
CA SER A 121 3.73 -9.40 -4.71
C SER A 121 3.46 -7.92 -4.90
N ASN A 122 4.13 -7.12 -4.07
CA ASN A 122 4.03 -5.66 -4.15
C ASN A 122 5.36 -5.06 -3.74
N GLN A 123 5.92 -4.23 -4.60
CA GLN A 123 7.12 -3.47 -4.29
C GLN A 123 6.75 -2.00 -4.26
N VAL A 124 7.03 -1.34 -3.14
CA VAL A 124 6.58 0.03 -2.88
C VAL A 124 7.74 0.89 -2.42
N GLU A 125 7.88 2.05 -3.02
CA GLU A 125 8.76 3.09 -2.52
C GLU A 125 7.94 4.35 -2.24
N ARG A 126 8.19 4.97 -1.10
CA ARG A 126 7.42 6.12 -0.63
C ARG A 126 8.34 7.27 -0.27
N SER A 127 7.77 8.47 -0.22
CA SER A 127 8.47 9.68 0.22
C SER A 127 8.62 9.73 1.75
N ALA A 128 8.96 8.60 2.35
CA ALA A 128 9.02 8.45 3.81
C ALA A 128 10.08 9.35 4.45
N PHE A 129 11.25 9.46 3.81
CA PHE A 129 12.34 10.29 4.36
C PHE A 129 11.97 11.78 4.35
N GLU A 130 11.33 12.23 3.28
CA GLU A 130 10.89 13.63 3.17
C GLU A 130 9.85 13.97 4.24
N VAL A 131 8.91 13.05 4.47
CA VAL A 131 7.91 13.23 5.52
C VAL A 131 8.57 13.19 6.89
N TYR A 132 9.47 12.23 7.12
CA TYR A 132 10.21 12.14 8.39
C TYR A 132 10.94 13.43 8.69
N LYS A 133 11.63 14.02 7.71
CA LYS A 133 12.34 15.29 7.90
C LYS A 133 11.39 16.42 8.30
N ARG A 134 10.21 16.48 7.66
CA ARG A 134 9.22 17.52 8.02
C ARG A 134 8.68 17.33 9.42
N LEU A 135 8.41 16.08 9.82
CA LEU A 135 7.85 15.79 11.14
C LEU A 135 8.87 16.03 12.26
N THR A 136 10.16 15.96 11.96
CA THR A 136 11.21 16.17 12.94
C THR A 136 11.90 17.54 12.82
N ALA A 137 11.46 18.38 11.89
CA ALA A 137 12.01 19.73 11.72
C ALA A 137 11.71 20.62 12.92
N ARG A 138 12.67 21.48 13.27
CA ARG A 138 12.56 22.39 14.41
C ARG A 138 12.70 23.85 14.00
#